data_d7cbdc5090eae9c4aa6c2d345c981a4d
#
_entry.id   d7cbdc5090eae9c4aa6c2d345c981a4d
#
_cell.length_a   1.000
_cell.length_b   1.000
_cell.length_c   1.000
_cell.angle_alpha   90.00
_cell.angle_beta   90.00
_cell.angle_gamma   90.00
#
_symmetry.space_group_name_H-M   'P 1'
#
loop_
_entity.id
_entity.type
_entity.pdbx_description
1 polymer ?
#
loop_
_entity_poly.entity_id
_entity_poly.type
_entity_poly.pdbx_seq_one_letter_code
_entity_poly.pdbx_strand_id
1 'polypeptide(L)'
;MQIISSYGVELRKQNIPIRQTLEIYRSAVSYLIGIYVQVWEELAEIPDAKRRFNAAEHLVHTTKKNHACFDFDIRFPKMPSYLRRSAIQHALGTVSSYKTRLDLWEKTDGKSGKPKLVYENHAMPVFYRDVMYREGAEGKDEAYLKLYDGHDWKWSCVRLDHTDMEYLRKCWSGKKTSAPTLEKRHQKYFLRFSYKEEVTLTKTPVKEQIICSVDLGINTDAVCTIMRADGTVLGRRFIDHPSEKD
;
A
#
# COMPACT_ATOMS: atom_id res chain seq x y z
N MET A 1 20.53 -8.62 -4.18
CA MET A 1 19.65 -7.43 -4.09
C MET A 1 18.21 -7.90 -4.16
N GLN A 2 17.35 -7.42 -3.25
CA GLN A 2 15.91 -7.76 -3.31
C GLN A 2 15.17 -6.68 -4.11
N ILE A 3 14.39 -7.10 -5.09
CA ILE A 3 13.49 -6.23 -5.85
C ILE A 3 12.04 -6.65 -5.59
N ILE A 4 11.13 -5.69 -5.69
CA ILE A 4 9.69 -5.92 -5.55
C ILE A 4 9.04 -5.46 -6.85
N SER A 5 8.40 -6.39 -7.55
CA SER A 5 7.58 -6.09 -8.72
C SER A 5 6.11 -6.08 -8.33
N SER A 6 5.35 -5.15 -8.88
CA SER A 6 3.90 -5.07 -8.63
C SER A 6 3.12 -4.82 -9.90
N TYR A 7 1.93 -5.40 -9.99
CA TYR A 7 1.01 -5.23 -11.11
C TYR A 7 -0.42 -5.12 -10.63
N GLY A 8 -1.19 -4.21 -11.23
CA GLY A 8 -2.59 -3.99 -10.89
C GLY A 8 -3.52 -4.61 -11.94
N VAL A 9 -4.35 -5.54 -11.52
CA VAL A 9 -5.38 -6.19 -12.35
C VAL A 9 -6.69 -5.43 -12.20
N GLU A 10 -7.26 -4.94 -13.30
CA GLU A 10 -8.51 -4.20 -13.29
C GLU A 10 -9.70 -5.11 -12.91
N LEU A 11 -10.57 -4.62 -12.03
CA LEU A 11 -11.85 -5.26 -11.70
C LEU A 11 -12.90 -4.84 -12.73
N ARG A 12 -13.37 -5.81 -13.49
CA ARG A 12 -14.46 -5.64 -14.47
C ARG A 12 -15.81 -5.61 -13.72
N LYS A 13 -16.66 -4.67 -14.05
CA LYS A 13 -17.93 -4.35 -13.37
C LYS A 13 -17.71 -3.85 -11.93
N GLN A 14 -17.84 -2.56 -11.79
CA GLN A 14 -17.82 -1.89 -10.48
C GLN A 14 -19.04 -2.31 -9.68
N ASN A 15 -18.76 -2.86 -8.50
CA ASN A 15 -19.78 -3.34 -7.58
C ASN A 15 -19.94 -2.35 -6.41
N ILE A 16 -21.17 -2.04 -6.03
CA ILE A 16 -21.46 -1.21 -4.84
C ILE A 16 -20.69 -1.69 -3.60
N PRO A 17 -20.62 -3.02 -3.29
CA PRO A 17 -19.83 -3.54 -2.19
C PRO A 17 -18.34 -3.21 -2.22
N ILE A 18 -17.71 -3.10 -3.40
CA ILE A 18 -16.29 -2.72 -3.51
C ILE A 18 -16.09 -1.29 -3.00
N ARG A 19 -16.96 -0.37 -3.44
CA ARG A 19 -16.94 1.03 -3.00
C ARG A 19 -17.18 1.12 -1.49
N GLN A 20 -18.22 0.47 -0.99
CA GLN A 20 -18.56 0.48 0.43
C GLN A 20 -17.44 -0.11 1.30
N THR A 21 -16.80 -1.20 0.85
CA THR A 21 -15.64 -1.80 1.54
C THR A 21 -14.48 -0.81 1.63
N LEU A 22 -14.20 -0.08 0.56
CA LEU A 22 -13.12 0.90 0.55
C LEU A 22 -13.44 2.10 1.45
N GLU A 23 -14.68 2.59 1.41
CA GLU A 23 -15.16 3.70 2.23
C GLU A 23 -15.11 3.37 3.72
N ILE A 24 -15.63 2.20 4.12
CA ILE A 24 -15.60 1.79 5.54
C ILE A 24 -14.17 1.56 6.03
N TYR A 25 -13.29 1.00 5.18
CA TYR A 25 -11.87 0.83 5.52
C TYR A 25 -11.18 2.19 5.74
N ARG A 26 -11.38 3.14 4.85
CA ARG A 26 -10.81 4.49 4.95
C ARG A 26 -11.33 5.24 6.17
N SER A 27 -12.62 5.12 6.45
CA SER A 27 -13.23 5.68 7.68
C SER A 27 -12.61 5.08 8.93
N ALA A 28 -12.35 3.76 8.93
CA ALA A 28 -11.68 3.10 10.04
C ALA A 28 -10.23 3.58 10.22
N VAL A 29 -9.48 3.74 9.12
CA VAL A 29 -8.10 4.28 9.18
C VAL A 29 -8.11 5.72 9.70
N SER A 30 -9.00 6.58 9.22
CA SER A 30 -9.12 7.97 9.68
C SER A 30 -9.44 8.05 11.18
N TYR A 31 -10.34 7.22 11.64
CA TYR A 31 -10.71 7.14 13.06
C TYR A 31 -9.51 6.70 13.92
N LEU A 32 -8.77 5.66 13.48
CA LEU A 32 -7.57 5.18 14.16
C LEU A 32 -6.44 6.22 14.18
N ILE A 33 -6.25 6.98 13.10
CA ILE A 33 -5.29 8.10 13.09
C ILE A 33 -5.64 9.12 14.19
N GLY A 34 -6.94 9.46 14.33
CA GLY A 34 -7.42 10.37 15.37
C GLY A 34 -7.13 9.87 16.79
N ILE A 35 -7.23 8.57 17.03
CA ILE A 35 -6.87 7.95 18.31
C ILE A 35 -5.36 7.98 18.50
N TYR A 36 -4.61 7.42 17.56
CA TYR A 36 -3.17 7.20 17.76
C TYR A 36 -2.35 8.49 17.82
N VAL A 37 -2.82 9.59 17.22
CA VAL A 37 -2.14 10.88 17.40
C VAL A 37 -2.23 11.39 18.83
N GLN A 38 -3.31 11.07 19.56
CA GLN A 38 -3.52 11.46 20.94
C GLN A 38 -2.65 10.67 21.92
N VAL A 39 -2.47 9.37 21.65
CA VAL A 39 -1.73 8.43 22.52
C VAL A 39 -0.34 8.10 21.97
N TRP A 40 0.16 8.91 21.05
CA TRP A 40 1.39 8.59 20.32
C TRP A 40 2.62 8.51 21.24
N GLU A 41 2.73 9.40 22.20
CA GLU A 41 3.89 9.45 23.08
C GLU A 41 4.05 8.12 23.83
N GLU A 42 2.95 7.57 24.36
CA GLU A 42 2.96 6.26 25.04
C GLU A 42 3.30 5.11 24.06
N LEU A 43 2.77 5.15 22.85
CA LEU A 43 3.06 4.12 21.83
C LEU A 43 4.52 4.20 21.33
N ALA A 44 5.07 5.39 21.23
CA ALA A 44 6.43 5.61 20.73
C ALA A 44 7.50 5.09 21.72
N GLU A 45 7.22 5.08 23.02
CA GLU A 45 8.10 4.52 24.06
C GLU A 45 8.31 3.01 23.90
N ILE A 46 7.43 2.32 23.18
CA ILE A 46 7.56 0.89 22.92
C ILE A 46 8.49 0.68 21.72
N PRO A 47 9.75 0.24 21.91
CA PRO A 47 10.73 0.16 20.82
C PRO A 47 10.41 -0.95 19.80
N ASP A 48 9.85 -2.07 20.27
CA ASP A 48 9.51 -3.22 19.43
C ASP A 48 8.23 -2.97 18.64
N ALA A 49 8.31 -3.01 17.30
CA ALA A 49 7.21 -2.73 16.41
C ALA A 49 5.99 -3.67 16.60
N LYS A 50 6.24 -4.95 16.92
CA LYS A 50 5.17 -5.93 17.16
C LYS A 50 4.45 -5.65 18.48
N ARG A 51 5.20 -5.32 19.52
CA ARG A 51 4.63 -4.93 20.83
C ARG A 51 3.84 -3.64 20.72
N ARG A 52 4.37 -2.65 20.02
CA ARG A 52 3.67 -1.38 19.71
C ARG A 52 2.37 -1.62 18.98
N PHE A 53 2.38 -2.46 17.95
CA PHE A 53 1.18 -2.86 17.23
C PHE A 53 0.15 -3.54 18.14
N ASN A 54 0.56 -4.47 18.99
CA ASN A 54 -0.33 -5.15 19.93
C ASN A 54 -0.92 -4.17 20.96
N ALA A 55 -0.11 -3.25 21.49
CA ALA A 55 -0.60 -2.20 22.38
C ALA A 55 -1.66 -1.33 21.69
N ALA A 56 -1.41 -0.90 20.46
CA ALA A 56 -2.37 -0.15 19.66
C ALA A 56 -3.67 -0.93 19.37
N GLU A 57 -3.57 -2.24 19.10
CA GLU A 57 -4.74 -3.11 18.93
C GLU A 57 -5.54 -3.22 20.23
N HIS A 58 -4.89 -3.34 21.40
CA HIS A 58 -5.56 -3.42 22.69
C HIS A 58 -6.39 -2.17 23.03
N LEU A 59 -5.96 -1.00 22.59
CA LEU A 59 -6.70 0.26 22.81
C LEU A 59 -8.07 0.29 22.10
N VAL A 60 -8.21 -0.44 21.00
CA VAL A 60 -9.35 -0.31 20.08
C VAL A 60 -10.14 -1.61 19.89
N HIS A 61 -9.65 -2.74 20.36
CA HIS A 61 -10.31 -4.05 20.20
C HIS A 61 -10.64 -4.71 21.53
N THR A 62 -11.92 -4.92 21.75
CA THR A 62 -12.44 -5.62 22.94
C THR A 62 -12.41 -7.13 22.74
N THR A 63 -11.88 -7.84 23.72
CA THR A 63 -11.86 -9.31 23.80
C THR A 63 -12.33 -9.75 25.18
N LYS A 64 -12.47 -11.07 25.39
CA LYS A 64 -12.78 -11.62 26.73
C LYS A 64 -11.79 -11.19 27.83
N LYS A 65 -10.53 -10.86 27.44
CA LYS A 65 -9.44 -10.52 28.37
C LYS A 65 -9.02 -9.05 28.31
N ASN A 66 -9.59 -8.28 27.39
CA ASN A 66 -9.22 -6.88 27.17
C ASN A 66 -10.46 -6.03 26.90
N HIS A 67 -10.66 -5.00 27.67
CA HIS A 67 -11.63 -3.94 27.39
C HIS A 67 -10.94 -2.81 26.66
N ALA A 68 -11.38 -2.53 25.43
CA ALA A 68 -10.86 -1.42 24.64
C ALA A 68 -11.20 -0.07 25.29
N CYS A 69 -10.25 0.87 25.23
CA CYS A 69 -10.46 2.24 25.70
C CYS A 69 -11.29 3.09 24.72
N PHE A 70 -11.34 2.67 23.45
CA PHE A 70 -12.04 3.39 22.38
C PHE A 70 -13.10 2.51 21.70
N ASP A 71 -14.14 3.14 21.19
CA ASP A 71 -15.36 2.51 20.67
C ASP A 71 -15.23 2.00 19.20
N PHE A 72 -14.04 1.61 18.78
CA PHE A 72 -13.79 1.16 17.40
C PHE A 72 -14.70 -0.02 16.98
N ASP A 73 -14.81 -1.05 17.82
CA ASP A 73 -15.63 -2.22 17.51
C ASP A 73 -17.14 -1.90 17.44
N ILE A 74 -17.57 -0.82 18.10
CA ILE A 74 -18.95 -0.32 18.05
C ILE A 74 -19.17 0.43 16.73
N ARG A 75 -18.19 1.25 16.31
CA ARG A 75 -18.27 2.04 15.08
C ARG A 75 -18.13 1.19 13.81
N PHE A 76 -17.31 0.15 13.89
CA PHE A 76 -17.00 -0.75 12.76
C PHE A 76 -17.37 -2.19 13.11
N PRO A 77 -18.67 -2.47 13.32
CA PRO A 77 -19.11 -3.77 13.81
C PRO A 77 -18.76 -4.88 12.81
N LYS A 78 -18.38 -6.05 13.35
CA LYS A 78 -18.04 -7.25 12.56
C LYS A 78 -16.89 -7.05 11.55
N MET A 79 -16.10 -5.98 11.65
CA MET A 79 -14.97 -5.80 10.76
C MET A 79 -14.02 -6.99 10.84
N PRO A 80 -13.65 -7.63 9.69
CA PRO A 80 -12.73 -8.77 9.69
C PRO A 80 -11.43 -8.43 10.39
N SER A 81 -10.95 -9.34 11.26
CA SER A 81 -9.75 -9.10 12.08
C SER A 81 -8.52 -8.68 11.28
N TYR A 82 -8.27 -9.31 10.13
CA TYR A 82 -7.15 -8.94 9.27
C TYR A 82 -7.31 -7.56 8.64
N LEU A 83 -8.55 -7.17 8.31
CA LEU A 83 -8.82 -5.83 7.77
C LEU A 83 -8.63 -4.76 8.86
N ARG A 84 -9.12 -5.00 10.09
CA ARG A 84 -8.85 -4.16 11.25
C ARG A 84 -7.35 -4.01 11.49
N ARG A 85 -6.62 -5.12 11.51
CA ARG A 85 -5.16 -5.11 11.71
C ARG A 85 -4.41 -4.34 10.61
N SER A 86 -4.86 -4.48 9.36
CA SER A 86 -4.33 -3.68 8.24
C SER A 86 -4.59 -2.18 8.45
N ALA A 87 -5.79 -1.80 8.92
CA ALA A 87 -6.14 -0.41 9.22
C ALA A 87 -5.30 0.16 10.37
N ILE A 88 -5.08 -0.61 11.44
CA ILE A 88 -4.21 -0.25 12.57
C ILE A 88 -2.78 0.02 12.08
N GLN A 89 -2.22 -0.89 11.29
CA GLN A 89 -0.87 -0.75 10.77
C GLN A 89 -0.73 0.49 9.88
N HIS A 90 -1.73 0.76 9.04
CA HIS A 90 -1.76 1.94 8.19
C HIS A 90 -1.80 3.23 9.02
N ALA A 91 -2.68 3.29 10.01
CA ALA A 91 -2.82 4.45 10.88
C ALA A 91 -1.54 4.72 11.71
N LEU A 92 -0.94 3.67 12.28
CA LEU A 92 0.34 3.80 12.99
C LEU A 92 1.45 4.34 12.09
N GLY A 93 1.56 3.83 10.86
CA GLY A 93 2.54 4.32 9.87
C GLY A 93 2.33 5.80 9.53
N THR A 94 1.09 6.22 9.35
CA THR A 94 0.73 7.62 9.06
C THR A 94 1.09 8.54 10.21
N VAL A 95 0.74 8.18 11.45
CA VAL A 95 1.05 8.98 12.65
C VAL A 95 2.55 9.03 12.89
N SER A 96 3.25 7.91 12.79
CA SER A 96 4.72 7.86 12.91
C SER A 96 5.42 8.79 11.92
N SER A 97 5.02 8.72 10.65
CA SER A 97 5.56 9.58 9.60
C SER A 97 5.26 11.08 9.86
N TYR A 98 4.06 11.39 10.33
CA TYR A 98 3.69 12.76 10.69
C TYR A 98 4.55 13.29 11.85
N LYS A 99 4.69 12.53 12.93
CA LYS A 99 5.48 12.92 14.12
C LYS A 99 6.96 13.11 13.76
N THR A 100 7.54 12.19 12.98
CA THR A 100 8.92 12.34 12.48
C THR A 100 9.11 13.64 11.68
N ARG A 101 8.18 13.97 10.80
CA ARG A 101 8.24 15.21 10.03
C ARG A 101 8.07 16.45 10.91
N LEU A 102 7.24 16.36 11.94
CA LEU A 102 7.03 17.44 12.90
C LEU A 102 8.32 17.71 13.70
N ASP A 103 8.95 16.67 14.23
CA ASP A 103 10.22 16.76 14.95
C ASP A 103 11.34 17.36 14.09
N LEU A 104 11.40 16.95 12.80
CA LEU A 104 12.37 17.53 11.86
C LEU A 104 12.08 19.01 11.59
N TRP A 105 10.82 19.39 11.46
CA TRP A 105 10.42 20.79 11.26
C TRP A 105 10.78 21.66 12.46
N GLU A 106 10.55 21.17 13.68
CA GLU A 106 10.93 21.86 14.91
C GLU A 106 12.45 22.06 15.03
N LYS A 107 13.23 21.04 14.65
CA LYS A 107 14.72 21.11 14.64
C LYS A 107 15.28 22.06 13.58
N THR A 108 14.53 22.38 12.56
CA THR A 108 14.93 23.31 11.47
C THR A 108 14.40 24.73 11.66
N ASP A 109 13.99 25.10 12.87
CA ASP A 109 13.46 26.41 13.24
C ASP A 109 12.28 26.87 12.36
N GLY A 110 11.50 25.90 11.84
CA GLY A 110 10.28 26.20 11.09
C GLY A 110 10.50 26.88 9.74
N LYS A 111 11.68 26.74 9.12
CA LYS A 111 12.00 27.35 7.82
C LYS A 111 11.10 26.88 6.67
N SER A 112 10.43 25.76 6.81
CA SER A 112 9.44 25.22 5.87
C SER A 112 8.04 25.29 6.47
N GLY A 113 7.00 25.09 5.66
CA GLY A 113 5.63 25.01 6.15
C GLY A 113 5.44 23.89 7.18
N LYS A 114 4.72 24.17 8.27
CA LYS A 114 4.45 23.16 9.32
C LYS A 114 3.76 21.93 8.72
N PRO A 115 4.26 20.71 8.99
CA PRO A 115 3.63 19.48 8.54
C PRO A 115 2.17 19.39 8.98
N LYS A 116 1.30 18.92 8.10
CA LYS A 116 -0.10 18.68 8.40
C LYS A 116 -0.36 17.17 8.54
N LEU A 117 -1.14 16.81 9.53
CA LEU A 117 -1.65 15.44 9.65
C LEU A 117 -2.77 15.26 8.62
N VAL A 118 -2.60 14.28 7.73
CA VAL A 118 -3.58 13.97 6.69
C VAL A 118 -4.38 12.76 7.14
N TYR A 119 -5.66 12.95 7.35
CA TYR A 119 -6.62 11.88 7.70
C TYR A 119 -7.15 11.16 6.46
N GLU A 120 -6.99 11.75 5.32
CA GLU A 120 -7.45 11.21 4.05
C GLU A 120 -6.46 10.23 3.43
N ASN A 121 -6.79 9.50 2.79
CA ASN A 121 -7.59 8.48 2.34
C ASN A 121 -7.27 7.88 1.01
N HIS A 122 -5.97 7.73 0.78
CA HIS A 122 -5.43 6.79 -0.20
C HIS A 122 -5.16 5.41 0.43
N ALA A 123 -5.66 5.20 1.64
CA ALA A 123 -5.56 3.92 2.33
C ALA A 123 -6.17 2.81 1.49
N MET A 124 -5.39 1.77 1.26
CA MET A 124 -5.75 0.64 0.42
C MET A 124 -5.77 -0.63 1.28
N PRO A 125 -6.94 -1.29 1.40
CA PRO A 125 -7.04 -2.51 2.20
C PRO A 125 -6.27 -3.66 1.55
N VAL A 126 -5.52 -4.39 2.38
CA VAL A 126 -4.88 -5.64 1.98
C VAL A 126 -5.88 -6.78 2.16
N PHE A 127 -6.09 -7.56 1.10
CA PHE A 127 -6.97 -8.72 1.11
C PHE A 127 -6.16 -9.98 1.35
N TYR A 128 -6.03 -10.39 2.62
CA TYR A 128 -5.26 -11.58 2.98
C TYR A 128 -5.85 -12.85 2.35
N ARG A 129 -4.96 -13.68 1.80
CA ARG A 129 -5.33 -14.94 1.15
C ARG A 129 -6.11 -15.84 2.11
N ASP A 130 -7.07 -16.57 1.57
CA ASP A 130 -7.97 -17.51 2.25
C ASP A 130 -8.92 -16.89 3.28
N VAL A 131 -8.66 -15.67 3.72
CA VAL A 131 -9.48 -14.95 4.72
C VAL A 131 -10.32 -13.84 4.09
N MET A 132 -9.74 -13.09 3.15
CA MET A 132 -10.37 -11.95 2.49
C MET A 132 -10.34 -12.07 0.97
N TYR A 133 -9.41 -12.85 0.43
CA TYR A 133 -9.20 -13.11 -0.99
C TYR A 133 -9.06 -14.60 -1.25
N ARG A 134 -9.72 -15.08 -2.28
CA ARG A 134 -9.53 -16.41 -2.85
C ARG A 134 -9.43 -16.30 -4.36
N GLU A 135 -8.58 -17.11 -4.94
CA GLU A 135 -8.51 -17.25 -6.40
C GLU A 135 -9.78 -17.91 -6.93
N GLY A 136 -10.19 -17.53 -8.13
CA GLY A 136 -11.24 -18.22 -8.86
C GLY A 136 -10.83 -19.61 -9.32
N ALA A 137 -11.73 -20.30 -10.00
CA ALA A 137 -11.41 -21.58 -10.60
C ALA A 137 -10.29 -21.44 -11.64
N GLU A 138 -9.48 -22.49 -11.78
CA GLU A 138 -8.37 -22.51 -12.73
C GLU A 138 -8.83 -22.13 -14.15
N GLY A 139 -8.09 -21.23 -14.79
CA GLY A 139 -8.40 -20.72 -16.13
C GLY A 139 -9.49 -19.65 -16.19
N LYS A 140 -10.16 -19.33 -15.09
CA LYS A 140 -11.15 -18.25 -15.05
C LYS A 140 -10.55 -16.93 -14.60
N ASP A 141 -11.02 -15.83 -15.20
CA ASP A 141 -10.63 -14.47 -14.83
C ASP A 141 -11.58 -13.93 -13.75
N GLU A 142 -11.58 -14.59 -12.60
CA GLU A 142 -12.41 -14.25 -11.46
C GLU A 142 -11.66 -14.46 -10.14
N ALA A 143 -12.10 -13.75 -9.12
CA ALA A 143 -11.64 -13.92 -7.75
C ALA A 143 -12.81 -13.76 -6.79
N TYR A 144 -12.66 -14.29 -5.57
CA TYR A 144 -13.61 -14.09 -4.49
C TYR A 144 -13.01 -13.13 -3.47
N LEU A 145 -13.72 -12.05 -3.20
CA LEU A 145 -13.35 -11.05 -2.20
C LEU A 145 -14.38 -11.06 -1.08
N LYS A 146 -13.92 -10.93 0.16
CA LYS A 146 -14.81 -10.69 1.30
C LYS A 146 -15.10 -9.19 1.37
N LEU A 147 -16.28 -8.79 0.91
CA LEU A 147 -16.70 -7.40 0.76
C LEU A 147 -17.83 -7.06 1.75
N TYR A 148 -17.92 -5.79 2.09
CA TYR A 148 -19.00 -5.22 2.89
C TYR A 148 -20.17 -4.81 1.99
N ASP A 149 -21.37 -5.34 2.25
CA ASP A 149 -22.58 -5.08 1.44
C ASP A 149 -23.48 -3.97 2.02
N GLY A 150 -22.98 -3.25 3.03
CA GLY A 150 -23.74 -2.24 3.77
C GLY A 150 -24.30 -2.77 5.09
N HIS A 151 -24.36 -4.08 5.28
CA HIS A 151 -24.90 -4.74 6.48
C HIS A 151 -23.94 -5.79 7.06
N ASP A 152 -23.28 -6.56 6.20
CA ASP A 152 -22.41 -7.65 6.65
C ASP A 152 -21.27 -7.89 5.65
N TRP A 153 -20.30 -8.69 6.06
CA TRP A 153 -19.13 -9.07 5.27
C TRP A 153 -19.37 -10.40 4.58
N LYS A 154 -19.48 -10.40 3.26
CA LYS A 154 -19.80 -11.59 2.45
C LYS A 154 -18.76 -11.83 1.36
N TRP A 155 -18.60 -13.11 1.01
CA TRP A 155 -17.83 -13.49 -0.16
C TRP A 155 -18.58 -13.10 -1.42
N SER A 156 -17.93 -12.34 -2.28
CA SER A 156 -18.46 -11.87 -3.56
C SER A 156 -17.50 -12.24 -4.68
N CYS A 157 -18.02 -12.84 -5.72
CA CYS A 157 -17.27 -13.10 -6.95
C CYS A 157 -17.08 -11.79 -7.71
N VAL A 158 -15.83 -11.51 -8.09
CA VAL A 158 -15.45 -10.36 -8.92
C VAL A 158 -14.78 -10.85 -10.20
N ARG A 159 -15.09 -10.20 -11.33
CA ARG A 159 -14.43 -10.48 -12.59
C ARG A 159 -13.20 -9.61 -12.75
N LEU A 160 -12.13 -10.24 -13.20
CA LEU A 160 -10.84 -9.61 -13.45
C LEU A 160 -10.67 -9.35 -14.96
N ASP A 161 -9.85 -8.37 -15.30
CA ASP A 161 -9.54 -8.12 -16.70
C ASP A 161 -8.77 -9.29 -17.30
N HIS A 162 -9.22 -9.77 -18.46
CA HIS A 162 -8.63 -10.92 -19.15
C HIS A 162 -7.17 -10.66 -19.56
N THR A 163 -6.91 -9.51 -20.15
CA THR A 163 -5.56 -9.15 -20.64
C THR A 163 -4.57 -9.06 -19.50
N ASP A 164 -4.98 -8.44 -18.37
CA ASP A 164 -4.15 -8.34 -17.17
C ASP A 164 -3.86 -9.73 -16.58
N MET A 165 -4.88 -10.60 -16.52
CA MET A 165 -4.72 -11.96 -16.00
C MET A 165 -3.84 -12.82 -16.91
N GLU A 166 -3.95 -12.68 -18.23
CA GLU A 166 -3.09 -13.35 -19.18
C GLU A 166 -1.62 -12.91 -19.01
N TYR A 167 -1.39 -11.61 -18.83
CA TYR A 167 -0.06 -11.10 -18.51
C TYR A 167 0.51 -11.73 -17.24
N LEU A 168 -0.28 -11.80 -16.15
CA LEU A 168 0.19 -12.42 -14.91
C LEU A 168 0.50 -13.91 -15.09
N ARG A 169 -0.36 -14.66 -15.77
CA ARG A 169 -0.12 -16.09 -16.04
C ARG A 169 1.16 -16.31 -16.84
N LYS A 170 1.41 -15.44 -17.84
CA LYS A 170 2.59 -15.55 -18.71
C LYS A 170 3.88 -15.08 -18.02
N CYS A 171 3.84 -13.89 -17.40
CA CYS A 171 5.05 -13.23 -16.91
C CYS A 171 5.38 -13.57 -15.46
N TRP A 172 4.37 -13.99 -14.66
CA TRP A 172 4.53 -14.27 -13.23
C TRP A 172 4.34 -15.76 -12.89
N SER A 173 4.38 -16.63 -13.90
CA SER A 173 4.31 -18.09 -13.69
C SER A 173 5.39 -18.53 -12.69
N GLY A 174 5.00 -19.33 -11.70
CA GLY A 174 5.89 -19.81 -10.64
C GLY A 174 6.32 -18.77 -9.61
N LYS A 175 5.92 -17.49 -9.73
CA LYS A 175 6.21 -16.46 -8.72
C LYS A 175 5.20 -16.51 -7.58
N LYS A 176 5.69 -16.51 -6.33
CA LYS A 176 4.84 -16.42 -5.14
C LYS A 176 4.41 -14.98 -4.91
N THR A 177 3.16 -14.67 -5.25
CA THR A 177 2.60 -13.33 -5.05
C THR A 177 2.13 -13.11 -3.61
N SER A 178 2.25 -11.87 -3.15
CA SER A 178 1.69 -11.41 -1.86
C SER A 178 0.16 -11.37 -1.90
N ALA A 179 -0.45 -11.14 -0.74
CA ALA A 179 -1.86 -10.81 -0.67
C ALA A 179 -2.15 -9.52 -1.47
N PRO A 180 -3.20 -9.50 -2.30
CA PRO A 180 -3.50 -8.32 -3.12
C PRO A 180 -4.02 -7.16 -2.28
N THR A 181 -3.79 -5.94 -2.78
CA THR A 181 -4.33 -4.70 -2.23
C THR A 181 -5.43 -4.18 -3.14
N LEU A 182 -6.56 -3.76 -2.58
CA LEU A 182 -7.62 -3.10 -3.35
C LEU A 182 -7.27 -1.63 -3.55
N GLU A 183 -7.11 -1.22 -4.78
CA GLU A 183 -6.76 0.13 -5.18
C GLU A 183 -7.88 0.76 -6.01
N LYS A 184 -8.10 2.07 -5.83
CA LYS A 184 -8.95 2.87 -6.72
C LYS A 184 -8.08 3.88 -7.46
N ARG A 185 -8.13 3.86 -8.79
CA ARG A 185 -7.51 4.87 -9.66
C ARG A 185 -8.60 5.47 -10.53
N HIS A 186 -8.75 6.78 -10.45
CA HIS A 186 -9.86 7.49 -11.11
C HIS A 186 -11.21 6.83 -10.77
N GLN A 187 -11.90 6.29 -11.76
CA GLN A 187 -13.19 5.62 -11.60
C GLN A 187 -13.09 4.09 -11.60
N LYS A 188 -11.88 3.53 -11.66
CA LYS A 188 -11.64 2.08 -11.77
C LYS A 188 -11.06 1.51 -10.48
N TYR A 189 -11.30 0.23 -10.26
CA TYR A 189 -10.76 -0.53 -9.14
C TYR A 189 -9.80 -1.60 -9.65
N PHE A 190 -8.74 -1.83 -8.88
CA PHE A 190 -7.68 -2.79 -9.22
C PHE A 190 -7.36 -3.65 -8.01
N LEU A 191 -7.03 -4.91 -8.27
CA LEU A 191 -6.28 -5.74 -7.32
C LEU A 191 -4.80 -5.66 -7.68
N ARG A 192 -4.01 -5.04 -6.81
CA ARG A 192 -2.57 -4.95 -7.00
C ARG A 192 -1.90 -6.13 -6.32
N PHE A 193 -1.27 -6.96 -7.14
CA PHE A 193 -0.40 -8.05 -6.71
C PHE A 193 1.05 -7.58 -6.69
N SER A 194 1.87 -8.21 -5.83
CA SER A 194 3.31 -8.01 -5.84
C SER A 194 4.04 -9.32 -5.53
N TYR A 195 5.26 -9.46 -6.01
CA TYR A 195 6.17 -10.52 -5.59
C TYR A 195 7.55 -9.95 -5.30
N LYS A 196 8.29 -10.67 -4.48
CA LYS A 196 9.68 -10.36 -4.15
C LYS A 196 10.60 -11.32 -4.89
N GLU A 197 11.67 -10.80 -5.42
CA GLU A 197 12.67 -11.57 -6.11
C GLU A 197 14.06 -11.15 -5.64
N GLU A 198 14.94 -12.14 -5.40
CA GLU A 198 16.34 -11.89 -5.16
C GLU A 198 17.08 -11.91 -6.48
N VAL A 199 17.67 -10.79 -6.84
CA VAL A 199 18.47 -10.64 -8.05
C VAL A 199 19.92 -10.56 -7.66
N THR A 200 20.72 -11.49 -8.21
CA THR A 200 22.18 -11.42 -8.11
C THR A 200 22.68 -10.49 -9.21
N LEU A 201 23.26 -9.37 -8.83
CA LEU A 201 23.88 -8.47 -9.79
C LEU A 201 25.10 -9.18 -10.42
N THR A 202 25.31 -8.92 -11.69
CA THR A 202 26.47 -9.45 -12.43
C THR A 202 27.76 -9.07 -11.70
N LYS A 203 28.67 -10.02 -11.51
CA LYS A 203 29.97 -9.79 -10.87
C LYS A 203 30.97 -9.07 -11.78
N THR A 204 30.49 -8.25 -12.70
CA THR A 204 31.39 -7.44 -13.56
C THR A 204 32.16 -6.45 -12.71
N PRO A 205 33.48 -6.36 -12.81
CA PRO A 205 34.27 -5.39 -12.09
C PRO A 205 33.73 -3.97 -12.28
N VAL A 206 33.71 -3.17 -11.22
CA VAL A 206 33.10 -1.82 -11.25
C VAL A 206 33.65 -0.98 -12.40
N LYS A 207 34.94 -1.10 -12.72
CA LYS A 207 35.63 -0.39 -13.82
C LYS A 207 35.09 -0.73 -15.22
N GLU A 208 34.46 -1.89 -15.37
CA GLU A 208 33.92 -2.38 -16.65
C GLU A 208 32.39 -2.20 -16.73
N GLN A 209 31.76 -1.71 -15.66
CA GLN A 209 30.32 -1.53 -15.65
C GLN A 209 29.89 -0.31 -16.47
N ILE A 210 28.79 -0.51 -17.20
CA ILE A 210 28.03 0.57 -17.81
C ILE A 210 26.89 0.91 -16.87
N ILE A 211 26.84 2.14 -16.40
CA ILE A 211 25.87 2.64 -15.43
C ILE A 211 24.82 3.42 -16.19
N CYS A 212 23.54 3.08 -15.99
CA CYS A 212 22.41 3.90 -16.43
C CYS A 212 21.87 4.67 -15.22
N SER A 213 22.02 5.98 -15.24
CA SER A 213 21.43 6.90 -14.27
C SER A 213 20.15 7.48 -14.85
N VAL A 214 19.07 7.48 -14.06
CA VAL A 214 17.80 8.07 -14.43
C VAL A 214 17.45 9.13 -13.41
N ASP A 215 17.29 10.36 -13.87
CA ASP A 215 16.81 11.49 -13.08
C ASP A 215 15.38 11.84 -13.51
N LEU A 216 14.48 11.96 -12.53
CA LEU A 216 13.08 12.30 -12.74
C LEU A 216 12.89 13.79 -12.46
N GLY A 217 12.36 14.51 -13.43
CA GLY A 217 12.17 15.95 -13.35
C GLY A 217 10.71 16.39 -13.48
N ILE A 218 10.44 17.64 -13.14
CA ILE A 218 9.12 18.25 -13.28
C ILE A 218 8.88 18.75 -14.71
N ASN A 219 9.92 19.29 -15.35
CA ASN A 219 9.83 19.85 -16.70
C ASN A 219 10.09 18.80 -17.78
N THR A 220 11.03 17.93 -17.54
CA THR A 220 11.34 16.74 -18.34
C THR A 220 11.05 15.52 -17.50
N ASP A 221 10.21 14.61 -17.97
CA ASP A 221 9.72 13.48 -17.15
C ASP A 221 10.86 12.59 -16.67
N ALA A 222 11.84 12.34 -17.54
CA ALA A 222 13.05 11.65 -17.14
C ALA A 222 14.24 12.02 -18.04
N VAL A 223 15.42 12.05 -17.44
CA VAL A 223 16.71 12.13 -18.16
C VAL A 223 17.48 10.84 -17.89
N CYS A 224 17.69 10.05 -18.94
CA CYS A 224 18.50 8.85 -18.87
C CYS A 224 19.92 9.16 -19.34
N THR A 225 20.93 8.85 -18.53
CA THR A 225 22.33 9.02 -18.88
C THR A 225 23.04 7.68 -18.77
N ILE A 226 23.70 7.25 -19.81
CA ILE A 226 24.55 6.04 -19.83
C ILE A 226 26.00 6.48 -19.72
N MET A 227 26.70 5.96 -18.73
CA MET A 227 28.08 6.34 -18.44
C MET A 227 28.93 5.12 -18.05
N ARG A 228 30.25 5.25 -18.23
CA ARG A 228 31.22 4.32 -17.66
C ARG A 228 31.48 4.62 -16.19
N ALA A 229 32.08 3.71 -15.48
CA ALA A 229 32.43 3.85 -14.07
C ALA A 229 33.44 4.98 -13.79
N ASP A 230 34.20 5.41 -14.80
CA ASP A 230 35.12 6.57 -14.75
C ASP A 230 34.41 7.93 -14.93
N GLY A 231 33.10 7.93 -15.11
CA GLY A 231 32.31 9.14 -15.33
C GLY A 231 32.14 9.54 -16.80
N THR A 232 32.75 8.81 -17.75
CA THR A 232 32.60 9.10 -19.18
C THR A 232 31.17 8.86 -19.63
N VAL A 233 30.46 9.91 -20.07
CA VAL A 233 29.10 9.82 -20.61
C VAL A 233 29.14 9.23 -22.02
N LEU A 234 28.47 8.10 -22.21
CA LEU A 234 28.35 7.40 -23.49
C LEU A 234 27.12 7.85 -24.28
N GLY A 235 26.07 8.28 -23.58
CA GLY A 235 24.83 8.74 -24.20
C GLY A 235 23.90 9.37 -23.19
N ARG A 236 22.98 10.21 -23.70
CA ARG A 236 21.93 10.84 -22.90
C ARG A 236 20.64 10.88 -23.70
N ARG A 237 19.52 10.62 -23.03
CA ARG A 237 18.19 10.71 -23.62
C ARG A 237 17.27 11.47 -22.67
N PHE A 238 16.57 12.47 -23.21
CA PHE A 238 15.49 13.17 -22.56
C PHE A 238 14.17 12.51 -22.95
N ILE A 239 13.33 12.27 -21.99
CA ILE A 239 12.00 11.64 -22.15
C ILE A 239 10.99 12.68 -21.68
N ASP A 240 10.12 13.09 -22.58
CA ASP A 240 9.04 14.02 -22.34
C ASP A 240 7.72 13.44 -22.84
N HIS A 241 6.65 13.57 -22.05
CA HIS A 241 5.28 13.23 -22.43
C HIS A 241 4.41 14.48 -22.35
N PRO A 242 4.48 15.39 -23.35
CA PRO A 242 3.77 16.66 -23.30
C PRO A 242 2.25 16.54 -23.16
N SER A 243 1.68 15.42 -23.62
CA SER A 243 0.23 15.16 -23.53
C SER A 243 -0.28 14.83 -22.12
N GLU A 244 0.60 14.61 -21.15
CA GLU A 244 0.23 14.32 -19.76
C GLU A 244 0.43 15.53 -18.81
N LYS A 245 0.89 16.69 -19.36
CA LYS A 245 1.19 17.90 -18.59
C LYS A 245 0.05 18.93 -18.56
N ASP A 246 -1.07 18.68 -19.28
CA ASP A 246 -2.25 19.55 -19.34
C ASP A 246 -3.38 19.12 -18.39
#